data_977121a2587295725e6d2e45ce6b84ea
#
_entry.id   977121a2587295725e6d2e45ce6b84ea
#
_cell.length_a   1.000
_cell.length_b   1.000
_cell.length_c   1.000
_cell.angle_alpha   90.00
_cell.angle_beta   90.00
_cell.angle_gamma   90.00
#
_symmetry.space_group_name_H-M   'P 1'
#
loop_
_entity.id
_entity.type
_entity.pdbx_description
1 polymer ?
#
loop_
_entity_poly.entity_id
_entity_poly.type
_entity_poly.pdbx_seq_one_letter_code
_entity_poly.pdbx_strand_id
1 'polypeptide(L)'
;MCIRDRNITNQQHDAFVKSHPNGDLLQLSKWADTKKLTGWYSRRIAVGENGQIKGVGQLLFKKIPKLPYTLCYVSRGFVADYNNKEVLEALLSYAKEVAKDEKSYAIKIDPDVEVDKGAEALKNLRELGFKHKGFKEGLSKDYIQPRMTMITPIDKTDDELVQSFERRNRSKVRLALKRGTKVERSNREGLKIFANLMKITGERDGFLTRDISYFENIYDALHEDGDAELFLVKLEPKPVLDMVNQDLEAQLAEKEKLQSKKQDKKTLNKLNDIDNKIKKTNKSVSYTHLRAHETR
;
A
#
# COMPACT_ATOMS: atom_id res chain seq x y z
N MET A 1 -18.70 -12.10 -31.30
CA MET A 1 -18.59 -13.46 -30.71
C MET A 1 -17.31 -13.52 -29.91
N CYS A 2 -17.40 -13.52 -28.59
CA CYS A 2 -16.20 -13.55 -27.74
C CYS A 2 -15.52 -14.91 -27.83
N ILE A 3 -14.28 -14.94 -28.29
CA ILE A 3 -13.44 -16.14 -28.29
C ILE A 3 -12.91 -16.33 -26.86
N ARG A 4 -13.13 -17.52 -26.29
CA ARG A 4 -12.55 -17.91 -25.00
C ARG A 4 -11.19 -18.55 -25.25
N ASP A 5 -10.13 -18.00 -24.69
CA ASP A 5 -8.79 -18.58 -24.81
C ASP A 5 -8.35 -19.18 -23.47
N ARG A 6 -8.23 -20.51 -23.44
CA ARG A 6 -7.69 -21.26 -22.29
C ARG A 6 -6.15 -21.31 -22.29
N ASN A 7 -5.52 -20.89 -23.36
CA ASN A 7 -4.08 -21.03 -23.56
C ASN A 7 -3.34 -19.69 -23.55
N ILE A 8 -3.94 -18.64 -22.97
CA ILE A 8 -3.25 -17.36 -22.84
C ILE A 8 -1.92 -17.56 -22.11
N THR A 9 -0.82 -17.14 -22.73
CA THR A 9 0.49 -17.18 -22.09
C THR A 9 0.60 -16.13 -20.98
N ASN A 10 1.51 -16.35 -20.01
CA ASN A 10 1.80 -15.35 -18.98
C ASN A 10 2.13 -13.99 -19.59
N GLN A 11 2.97 -14.00 -20.64
CA GLN A 11 3.40 -12.79 -21.31
C GLN A 11 2.23 -12.01 -21.93
N GLN A 12 1.31 -12.69 -22.62
CA GLN A 12 0.12 -12.05 -23.22
C GLN A 12 -0.81 -11.50 -22.14
N HIS A 13 -1.03 -12.29 -21.08
CA HIS A 13 -1.86 -11.87 -19.95
C HIS A 13 -1.28 -10.62 -19.27
N ASP A 14 0.01 -10.66 -18.90
CA ASP A 14 0.67 -9.56 -18.19
C ASP A 14 0.80 -8.31 -19.05
N ALA A 15 1.03 -8.47 -20.37
CA ALA A 15 1.03 -7.35 -21.30
C ALA A 15 -0.33 -6.65 -21.35
N PHE A 16 -1.43 -7.40 -21.38
CA PHE A 16 -2.77 -6.84 -21.33
C PHE A 16 -3.04 -6.14 -19.98
N VAL A 17 -2.70 -6.79 -18.86
CA VAL A 17 -2.84 -6.19 -17.52
C VAL A 17 -2.09 -4.87 -17.42
N LYS A 18 -0.82 -4.83 -17.85
CA LYS A 18 0.02 -3.61 -17.78
C LYS A 18 -0.47 -2.48 -18.68
N SER A 19 -1.16 -2.78 -19.78
CA SER A 19 -1.66 -1.78 -20.73
C SER A 19 -3.09 -1.28 -20.45
N HIS A 20 -3.85 -2.00 -19.61
CA HIS A 20 -5.27 -1.68 -19.40
C HIS A 20 -5.46 -0.69 -18.24
N PRO A 21 -6.36 0.32 -18.36
CA PRO A 21 -6.61 1.29 -17.28
C PRO A 21 -7.01 0.67 -15.92
N ASN A 22 -7.71 -0.47 -15.94
CA ASN A 22 -8.09 -1.23 -14.74
C ASN A 22 -7.08 -2.35 -14.43
N GLY A 23 -5.86 -2.27 -14.97
CA GLY A 23 -4.80 -3.22 -14.66
C GLY A 23 -4.27 -3.01 -13.25
N ASP A 24 -3.95 -4.12 -12.57
CA ASP A 24 -3.45 -4.09 -11.19
C ASP A 24 -2.35 -5.14 -11.01
N LEU A 25 -1.36 -4.84 -10.18
CA LEU A 25 -0.26 -5.74 -9.82
C LEU A 25 -0.78 -7.11 -9.35
N LEU A 26 -1.91 -7.14 -8.65
CA LEU A 26 -2.51 -8.36 -8.10
C LEU A 26 -3.08 -9.28 -9.19
N GLN A 27 -3.16 -8.80 -10.44
CA GLN A 27 -3.56 -9.58 -11.61
C GLN A 27 -2.35 -10.10 -12.43
N LEU A 28 -1.11 -9.71 -12.12
CA LEU A 28 0.07 -10.22 -12.82
C LEU A 28 0.36 -11.69 -12.48
N SER A 29 0.88 -12.42 -13.45
CA SER A 29 1.20 -13.85 -13.31
C SER A 29 2.20 -14.12 -12.18
N LYS A 30 3.25 -13.32 -12.06
CA LYS A 30 4.26 -13.40 -11.00
C LYS A 30 3.68 -13.13 -9.61
N TRP A 31 2.66 -12.27 -9.48
CA TRP A 31 1.96 -12.10 -8.22
C TRP A 31 1.27 -13.38 -7.75
N ALA A 32 0.61 -14.11 -8.67
CA ALA A 32 0.00 -15.41 -8.31
C ALA A 32 1.04 -16.40 -7.80
N ASP A 33 2.24 -16.38 -8.36
CA ASP A 33 3.33 -17.25 -7.93
C ASP A 33 3.73 -16.97 -6.47
N THR A 34 3.73 -15.70 -6.05
CA THR A 34 3.98 -15.32 -4.64
C THR A 34 2.95 -15.91 -3.67
N LYS A 35 1.75 -16.25 -4.13
CA LYS A 35 0.68 -16.80 -3.29
C LYS A 35 0.79 -18.30 -3.06
N LYS A 36 1.64 -19.00 -3.80
CA LYS A 36 1.86 -20.45 -3.64
C LYS A 36 2.32 -20.82 -2.22
N LEU A 37 3.18 -20.01 -1.61
CA LEU A 37 3.61 -20.20 -0.21
C LEU A 37 2.47 -20.18 0.82
N THR A 38 1.37 -19.53 0.49
CA THR A 38 0.19 -19.46 1.36
C THR A 38 -0.92 -20.42 0.95
N GLY A 39 -0.60 -21.39 0.08
CA GLY A 39 -1.49 -22.47 -0.35
C GLY A 39 -2.53 -22.06 -1.39
N TRP A 40 -2.28 -20.97 -2.13
CA TRP A 40 -3.07 -20.59 -3.30
C TRP A 40 -2.41 -21.12 -4.57
N TYR A 41 -3.23 -21.39 -5.59
CA TYR A 41 -2.80 -21.66 -6.95
C TYR A 41 -3.70 -20.88 -7.92
N SER A 42 -3.30 -20.75 -9.17
CA SER A 42 -3.99 -19.88 -10.12
C SER A 42 -4.38 -20.57 -11.42
N ARG A 43 -5.41 -20.03 -12.05
CA ARG A 43 -5.79 -20.25 -13.45
C ARG A 43 -5.99 -18.89 -14.10
N ARG A 44 -5.63 -18.75 -15.35
CA ARG A 44 -5.85 -17.55 -16.13
C ARG A 44 -6.89 -17.79 -17.19
N ILE A 45 -7.68 -16.76 -17.46
CA ILE A 45 -8.68 -16.74 -18.50
C ILE A 45 -8.53 -15.48 -19.33
N ALA A 46 -8.85 -15.58 -20.61
CA ALA A 46 -8.96 -14.42 -21.49
C ALA A 46 -10.22 -14.54 -22.34
N VAL A 47 -10.81 -13.43 -22.66
CA VAL A 47 -11.87 -13.29 -23.65
C VAL A 47 -11.47 -12.24 -24.67
N GLY A 48 -11.85 -12.47 -25.91
CA GLY A 48 -11.48 -11.58 -26.99
C GLY A 48 -12.42 -11.69 -28.17
N GLU A 49 -12.20 -10.83 -29.13
CA GLU A 49 -12.93 -10.78 -30.37
C GLU A 49 -11.97 -10.45 -31.51
N ASN A 50 -12.12 -11.14 -32.68
CA ASN A 50 -11.30 -10.92 -33.87
C ASN A 50 -9.78 -10.99 -33.59
N GLY A 51 -9.34 -11.89 -32.69
CA GLY A 51 -7.95 -12.05 -32.31
C GLY A 51 -7.41 -11.00 -31.31
N GLN A 52 -8.25 -10.09 -30.86
CA GLN A 52 -7.89 -9.08 -29.85
C GLN A 52 -8.44 -9.44 -28.49
N ILE A 53 -7.58 -9.43 -27.46
CA ILE A 53 -8.00 -9.60 -26.06
C ILE A 53 -8.82 -8.36 -25.64
N LYS A 54 -10.00 -8.60 -25.06
CA LYS A 54 -10.91 -7.57 -24.53
C LYS A 54 -11.00 -7.62 -23.00
N GLY A 55 -10.57 -8.73 -22.40
CA GLY A 55 -10.53 -8.84 -20.96
C GLY A 55 -9.80 -10.10 -20.52
N VAL A 56 -9.19 -10.02 -19.33
CA VAL A 56 -8.49 -11.14 -18.70
C VAL A 56 -8.88 -11.27 -17.23
N GLY A 57 -8.60 -12.43 -16.66
CA GLY A 57 -8.76 -12.65 -15.23
C GLY A 57 -7.76 -13.66 -14.70
N GLN A 58 -7.10 -13.32 -13.61
CA GLN A 58 -6.31 -14.24 -12.81
C GLN A 58 -7.15 -14.76 -11.65
N LEU A 59 -7.54 -16.01 -11.72
CA LEU A 59 -8.37 -16.69 -10.73
C LEU A 59 -7.45 -17.40 -9.73
N LEU A 60 -7.47 -16.98 -8.49
CA LEU A 60 -6.75 -17.61 -7.39
C LEU A 60 -7.66 -18.60 -6.68
N PHE A 61 -7.19 -19.83 -6.48
CA PHE A 61 -7.92 -20.88 -5.81
C PHE A 61 -7.24 -21.28 -4.51
N LYS A 62 -8.05 -21.44 -3.45
CA LYS A 62 -7.57 -21.95 -2.17
C LYS A 62 -8.48 -23.08 -1.69
N LYS A 63 -7.88 -24.22 -1.35
CA LYS A 63 -8.60 -25.36 -0.76
C LYS A 63 -9.14 -24.98 0.62
N ILE A 64 -10.38 -25.40 0.90
CA ILE A 64 -10.99 -25.24 2.21
C ILE A 64 -10.54 -26.41 3.08
N PRO A 65 -9.96 -26.16 4.27
CA PRO A 65 -9.56 -27.26 5.14
C PRO A 65 -10.72 -28.22 5.44
N LYS A 66 -10.46 -29.53 5.33
CA LYS A 66 -11.42 -30.62 5.61
C LYS A 66 -12.63 -30.71 4.65
N LEU A 67 -12.71 -29.91 3.60
CA LEU A 67 -13.78 -29.95 2.61
C LEU A 67 -13.21 -30.19 1.20
N PRO A 68 -13.96 -30.88 0.31
CA PRO A 68 -13.53 -31.13 -1.07
C PRO A 68 -13.74 -29.91 -1.99
N TYR A 69 -13.81 -28.73 -1.44
CA TYR A 69 -14.12 -27.49 -2.14
C TYR A 69 -12.97 -26.48 -2.11
N THR A 70 -13.02 -25.54 -3.04
CA THR A 70 -12.12 -24.39 -3.10
C THR A 70 -12.90 -23.07 -3.00
N LEU A 71 -12.21 -22.01 -2.67
CA LEU A 71 -12.65 -20.62 -2.89
C LEU A 71 -11.94 -20.07 -4.11
N CYS A 72 -12.66 -19.53 -5.07
CA CYS A 72 -12.11 -18.72 -6.15
C CYS A 72 -12.10 -17.24 -5.77
N TYR A 73 -10.94 -16.60 -5.87
CA TYR A 73 -10.80 -15.17 -5.64
C TYR A 73 -10.10 -14.51 -6.83
N VAL A 74 -10.72 -13.49 -7.39
CA VAL A 74 -10.18 -12.66 -8.47
C VAL A 74 -9.81 -11.30 -7.86
N SER A 75 -8.54 -11.17 -7.49
CA SER A 75 -8.03 -9.97 -6.78
C SER A 75 -8.18 -8.74 -7.67
N ARG A 76 -8.77 -7.67 -7.15
CA ARG A 76 -9.09 -6.44 -7.93
C ARG A 76 -10.02 -6.68 -9.12
N GLY A 77 -10.71 -7.84 -9.14
CA GLY A 77 -11.65 -8.20 -10.19
C GLY A 77 -11.00 -8.62 -11.50
N PHE A 78 -11.79 -8.70 -12.55
CA PHE A 78 -11.29 -8.91 -13.91
C PHE A 78 -10.63 -7.63 -14.44
N VAL A 79 -9.62 -7.77 -15.27
CA VAL A 79 -9.05 -6.64 -16.01
C VAL A 79 -9.84 -6.48 -17.31
N ALA A 80 -10.81 -5.57 -17.29
CA ALA A 80 -11.74 -5.30 -18.37
C ALA A 80 -12.43 -3.95 -18.14
N ASP A 81 -13.12 -3.44 -19.19
CA ASP A 81 -14.06 -2.33 -19.01
C ASP A 81 -15.36 -2.82 -18.35
N TYR A 82 -15.60 -2.39 -17.12
CA TYR A 82 -16.79 -2.79 -16.35
C TYR A 82 -18.10 -2.18 -16.87
N ASN A 83 -18.04 -1.23 -17.79
CA ASN A 83 -19.22 -0.72 -18.49
C ASN A 83 -19.59 -1.60 -19.70
N ASN A 84 -18.67 -2.45 -20.17
CA ASN A 84 -18.93 -3.41 -21.24
C ASN A 84 -19.48 -4.72 -20.67
N LYS A 85 -20.81 -4.80 -20.58
CA LYS A 85 -21.50 -5.97 -20.01
C LYS A 85 -21.22 -7.27 -20.76
N GLU A 86 -21.09 -7.23 -22.10
CA GLU A 86 -20.85 -8.45 -22.89
C GLU A 86 -19.49 -9.08 -22.56
N VAL A 87 -18.46 -8.26 -22.43
CA VAL A 87 -17.12 -8.72 -22.02
C VAL A 87 -17.16 -9.28 -20.61
N LEU A 88 -17.84 -8.62 -19.66
CA LEU A 88 -18.00 -9.11 -18.30
C LEU A 88 -18.77 -10.43 -18.23
N GLU A 89 -19.82 -10.57 -19.02
CA GLU A 89 -20.61 -11.81 -19.12
C GLU A 89 -19.79 -12.97 -19.65
N ALA A 90 -18.98 -12.73 -20.70
CA ALA A 90 -18.08 -13.72 -21.27
C ALA A 90 -17.00 -14.15 -20.24
N LEU A 91 -16.37 -13.19 -19.53
CA LEU A 91 -15.39 -13.45 -18.48
C LEU A 91 -16.01 -14.25 -17.34
N LEU A 92 -17.19 -13.84 -16.86
CA LEU A 92 -17.88 -14.52 -15.76
C LEU A 92 -18.32 -15.93 -16.15
N SER A 93 -18.86 -16.10 -17.37
CA SER A 93 -19.25 -17.42 -17.88
C SER A 93 -18.05 -18.36 -17.89
N TYR A 94 -16.91 -17.88 -18.39
CA TYR A 94 -15.69 -18.65 -18.44
C TYR A 94 -15.11 -18.91 -17.02
N ALA A 95 -15.10 -17.90 -16.16
CA ALA A 95 -14.69 -18.07 -14.76
C ALA A 95 -15.54 -19.09 -14.02
N LYS A 96 -16.88 -19.16 -14.29
CA LYS A 96 -17.78 -20.18 -13.72
C LYS A 96 -17.43 -21.60 -14.19
N GLU A 97 -17.06 -21.78 -15.45
CA GLU A 97 -16.60 -23.08 -15.98
C GLU A 97 -15.34 -23.56 -15.25
N VAL A 98 -14.31 -22.68 -15.19
CA VAL A 98 -13.06 -22.99 -14.49
C VAL A 98 -13.30 -23.21 -12.99
N ALA A 99 -14.13 -22.39 -12.35
CA ALA A 99 -14.47 -22.54 -10.93
C ALA A 99 -15.20 -23.86 -10.64
N LYS A 100 -16.03 -24.35 -11.58
CA LYS A 100 -16.72 -25.65 -11.47
C LYS A 100 -15.69 -26.79 -11.55
N ASP A 101 -14.75 -26.74 -12.49
CA ASP A 101 -13.70 -27.74 -12.64
C ASP A 101 -12.82 -27.80 -11.36
N GLU A 102 -12.56 -26.67 -10.75
CA GLU A 102 -11.80 -26.55 -9.49
C GLU A 102 -12.67 -26.73 -8.23
N LYS A 103 -13.93 -27.15 -8.38
CA LYS A 103 -14.90 -27.36 -7.29
C LYS A 103 -15.05 -26.15 -6.36
N SER A 104 -15.07 -24.95 -6.93
CA SER A 104 -15.25 -23.74 -6.14
C SER A 104 -16.72 -23.54 -5.73
N TYR A 105 -16.92 -23.28 -4.45
CA TYR A 105 -18.27 -22.97 -3.92
C TYR A 105 -18.70 -21.51 -4.18
N ALA A 106 -17.73 -20.62 -4.45
CA ALA A 106 -17.99 -19.22 -4.75
C ALA A 106 -16.84 -18.58 -5.55
N ILE A 107 -17.20 -17.59 -6.36
CA ILE A 107 -16.27 -16.66 -6.99
C ILE A 107 -16.41 -15.32 -6.27
N LYS A 108 -15.32 -14.83 -5.66
CA LYS A 108 -15.25 -13.54 -5.01
C LYS A 108 -14.42 -12.58 -5.85
N ILE A 109 -14.92 -11.37 -6.05
CA ILE A 109 -14.21 -10.29 -6.75
C ILE A 109 -14.25 -9.01 -5.90
N ASP A 110 -13.28 -8.13 -6.05
CA ASP A 110 -13.25 -6.79 -5.46
C ASP A 110 -12.65 -5.77 -6.45
N PRO A 111 -13.39 -5.46 -7.52
CA PRO A 111 -12.94 -4.57 -8.57
C PRO A 111 -12.52 -3.21 -8.03
N ASP A 112 -11.43 -2.66 -8.58
CA ASP A 112 -10.97 -1.31 -8.26
C ASP A 112 -11.69 -0.30 -9.17
N VAL A 113 -12.94 -0.03 -8.84
CA VAL A 113 -13.82 0.91 -9.55
C VAL A 113 -14.19 2.04 -8.59
N GLU A 114 -13.89 3.28 -8.99
CA GLU A 114 -14.25 4.47 -8.21
C GLU A 114 -15.77 4.55 -8.00
N VAL A 115 -16.18 4.82 -6.77
CA VAL A 115 -17.61 4.83 -6.39
C VAL A 115 -18.40 5.83 -7.22
N ASP A 116 -17.84 7.01 -7.45
CA ASP A 116 -18.51 8.10 -8.18
C ASP A 116 -18.69 7.80 -9.68
N LYS A 117 -17.88 6.91 -10.24
CA LYS A 117 -17.91 6.50 -11.65
C LYS A 117 -18.48 5.09 -11.84
N GLY A 118 -18.78 4.38 -10.76
CA GLY A 118 -19.06 2.95 -10.75
C GLY A 118 -20.53 2.55 -10.86
N ALA A 119 -21.44 3.47 -11.11
CA ALA A 119 -22.88 3.17 -11.14
C ALA A 119 -23.25 2.10 -12.17
N GLU A 120 -22.78 2.24 -13.42
CA GLU A 120 -23.04 1.29 -14.51
C GLU A 120 -22.31 -0.05 -14.26
N ALA A 121 -21.07 0.00 -13.80
CA ALA A 121 -20.31 -1.19 -13.41
C ALA A 121 -21.05 -2.01 -12.33
N LEU A 122 -21.56 -1.33 -11.30
CA LEU A 122 -22.33 -1.97 -10.23
C LEU A 122 -23.64 -2.58 -10.75
N LYS A 123 -24.33 -1.89 -11.64
CA LYS A 123 -25.55 -2.38 -12.31
C LYS A 123 -25.23 -3.64 -13.11
N ASN A 124 -24.22 -3.61 -13.97
CA ASN A 124 -23.81 -4.74 -14.81
C ASN A 124 -23.45 -5.95 -13.95
N LEU A 125 -22.67 -5.78 -12.88
CA LEU A 125 -22.32 -6.86 -11.97
C LEU A 125 -23.54 -7.47 -11.26
N ARG A 126 -24.53 -6.65 -10.86
CA ARG A 126 -25.77 -7.13 -10.25
C ARG A 126 -26.62 -7.94 -11.23
N GLU A 127 -26.76 -7.45 -12.46
CA GLU A 127 -27.48 -8.15 -13.53
C GLU A 127 -26.84 -9.49 -13.90
N LEU A 128 -25.51 -9.59 -13.78
CA LEU A 128 -24.75 -10.83 -13.94
C LEU A 128 -24.81 -11.76 -12.71
N GLY A 129 -25.52 -11.36 -11.65
CA GLY A 129 -25.79 -12.19 -10.47
C GLY A 129 -24.79 -12.03 -9.34
N PHE A 130 -23.89 -11.05 -9.39
CA PHE A 130 -23.03 -10.75 -8.25
C PHE A 130 -23.83 -10.11 -7.10
N LYS A 131 -23.56 -10.55 -5.88
CA LYS A 131 -24.13 -9.96 -4.66
C LYS A 131 -23.13 -8.96 -4.08
N HIS A 132 -23.49 -7.68 -4.13
CA HIS A 132 -22.69 -6.63 -3.51
C HIS A 132 -22.78 -6.72 -1.98
N LYS A 133 -21.64 -6.75 -1.30
CA LYS A 133 -21.55 -6.86 0.18
C LYS A 133 -21.88 -5.58 0.95
N GLY A 134 -22.21 -4.51 0.22
CA GLY A 134 -22.52 -3.20 0.78
C GLY A 134 -21.29 -2.36 1.08
N PHE A 135 -21.54 -1.12 1.48
CA PHE A 135 -20.53 -0.17 1.89
C PHE A 135 -20.56 -0.08 3.42
N LYS A 136 -19.77 -0.93 4.09
CA LYS A 136 -19.59 -0.81 5.54
C LYS A 136 -18.55 0.27 5.83
N GLU A 137 -18.82 1.11 6.80
CA GLU A 137 -17.87 2.12 7.28
C GLU A 137 -16.76 1.47 8.12
N GLY A 138 -15.57 2.07 8.09
CA GLY A 138 -14.43 1.66 8.89
C GLY A 138 -13.64 0.46 8.35
N LEU A 139 -12.76 -0.05 9.19
CA LEU A 139 -11.94 -1.24 8.92
C LEU A 139 -12.80 -2.49 9.07
N SER A 140 -13.30 -3.01 7.96
CA SER A 140 -14.11 -4.23 7.97
C SER A 140 -13.25 -5.46 7.70
N LYS A 141 -13.39 -6.48 8.54
CA LYS A 141 -12.80 -7.82 8.31
C LYS A 141 -13.41 -8.54 7.10
N ASP A 142 -14.49 -8.01 6.54
CA ASP A 142 -15.18 -8.57 5.38
C ASP A 142 -14.52 -8.23 4.04
N TYR A 143 -13.60 -7.25 4.02
CA TYR A 143 -12.86 -6.85 2.82
C TYR A 143 -11.49 -7.52 2.79
N ILE A 144 -11.11 -8.03 1.62
CA ILE A 144 -9.77 -8.59 1.41
C ILE A 144 -8.79 -7.45 1.09
N GLN A 145 -9.22 -6.50 0.27
CA GLN A 145 -8.45 -5.30 -0.08
C GLN A 145 -9.02 -4.05 0.61
N PRO A 146 -8.20 -3.03 0.89
CA PRO A 146 -8.68 -1.76 1.40
C PRO A 146 -9.73 -1.15 0.46
N ARG A 147 -10.87 -0.76 1.02
CA ARG A 147 -11.93 -0.09 0.26
C ARG A 147 -11.57 1.35 -0.08
N MET A 148 -10.91 2.03 0.85
CA MET A 148 -10.48 3.42 0.67
C MET A 148 -8.97 3.47 0.64
N THR A 149 -8.42 4.13 -0.38
CA THR A 149 -6.99 4.39 -0.53
C THR A 149 -6.77 5.86 -0.76
N MET A 150 -5.61 6.36 -0.32
CA MET A 150 -5.16 7.71 -0.65
C MET A 150 -4.19 7.60 -1.82
N ILE A 151 -4.51 8.31 -2.89
CA ILE A 151 -3.67 8.36 -4.09
C ILE A 151 -2.95 9.71 -4.12
N THR A 152 -1.63 9.67 -4.29
CA THR A 152 -0.81 10.87 -4.47
C THR A 152 -0.22 10.84 -5.87
N PRO A 153 -0.64 11.74 -6.78
CA PRO A 153 0.02 11.88 -8.08
C PRO A 153 1.48 12.31 -7.90
N ILE A 154 2.40 11.56 -8.51
CA ILE A 154 3.86 11.78 -8.40
C ILE A 154 4.49 12.25 -9.72
N ASP A 155 3.69 12.67 -10.68
CA ASP A 155 4.07 13.24 -11.97
C ASP A 155 4.45 14.74 -11.89
N LYS A 156 5.01 15.14 -10.74
CA LYS A 156 5.34 16.53 -10.36
C LYS A 156 6.78 16.61 -9.91
N THR A 157 7.33 17.82 -9.93
CA THR A 157 8.61 18.09 -9.26
C THR A 157 8.48 17.91 -7.73
N ASP A 158 9.60 17.69 -7.05
CA ASP A 158 9.61 17.50 -5.59
C ASP A 158 8.98 18.70 -4.84
N ASP A 159 9.26 19.92 -5.31
CA ASP A 159 8.69 21.13 -4.71
C ASP A 159 7.17 21.22 -4.92
N GLU A 160 6.68 20.95 -6.11
CA GLU A 160 5.25 20.93 -6.42
C GLU A 160 4.53 19.82 -5.63
N LEU A 161 5.16 18.63 -5.52
CA LEU A 161 4.64 17.54 -4.73
C LEU A 161 4.52 17.92 -3.25
N VAL A 162 5.58 18.51 -2.67
CA VAL A 162 5.54 18.99 -1.28
C VAL A 162 4.51 20.08 -1.08
N GLN A 163 4.36 20.99 -2.05
CA GLN A 163 3.33 22.05 -1.98
C GLN A 163 1.90 21.49 -2.07
N SER A 164 1.68 20.38 -2.76
CA SER A 164 0.36 19.74 -2.88
C SER A 164 -0.14 19.13 -1.57
N PHE A 165 0.73 18.89 -0.60
CA PHE A 165 0.32 18.34 0.69
C PHE A 165 -0.39 19.36 1.56
N GLU A 166 -1.28 18.91 2.43
CA GLU A 166 -1.85 19.74 3.48
C GLU A 166 -0.75 20.38 4.35
N ARG A 167 -1.00 21.58 4.86
CA ARG A 167 -0.05 22.39 5.65
C ARG A 167 0.66 21.57 6.74
N ARG A 168 -0.08 20.74 7.47
CA ARG A 168 0.47 19.90 8.56
C ARG A 168 1.46 18.85 8.03
N ASN A 169 1.13 18.18 6.94
CA ASN A 169 1.98 17.15 6.34
C ASN A 169 3.21 17.76 5.68
N ARG A 170 3.05 18.87 4.95
CA ARG A 170 4.14 19.64 4.36
C ARG A 170 5.18 20.06 5.41
N SER A 171 4.74 20.54 6.58
CA SER A 171 5.64 20.89 7.68
C SER A 171 6.42 19.69 8.21
N LYS A 172 5.79 18.51 8.28
CA LYS A 172 6.47 17.26 8.71
C LYS A 172 7.51 16.80 7.69
N VAL A 173 7.18 16.85 6.40
CA VAL A 173 8.11 16.47 5.34
C VAL A 173 9.34 17.38 5.36
N ARG A 174 9.14 18.70 5.40
CA ARG A 174 10.24 19.67 5.50
C ARG A 174 11.10 19.47 6.74
N LEU A 175 10.49 19.14 7.87
CA LEU A 175 11.21 18.85 9.10
C LEU A 175 12.05 17.57 8.97
N ALA A 176 11.51 16.52 8.35
CA ALA A 176 12.26 15.28 8.11
C ALA A 176 13.50 15.54 7.24
N LEU A 177 13.33 16.27 6.12
CA LEU A 177 14.44 16.66 5.26
C LEU A 177 15.48 17.51 5.99
N LYS A 178 15.05 18.52 6.77
CA LYS A 178 15.93 19.35 7.59
C LYS A 178 16.74 18.55 8.61
N ARG A 179 16.16 17.44 9.13
CA ARG A 179 16.82 16.54 10.07
C ARG A 179 17.78 15.54 9.41
N GLY A 180 18.04 15.67 8.11
CA GLY A 180 18.96 14.79 7.40
C GLY A 180 18.43 13.38 7.17
N THR A 181 17.09 13.20 7.12
CA THR A 181 16.48 11.95 6.71
C THR A 181 16.88 11.62 5.28
N LYS A 182 17.44 10.43 5.06
CA LYS A 182 17.82 9.92 3.74
C LYS A 182 16.95 8.75 3.36
N VAL A 183 16.50 8.72 2.11
CA VAL A 183 15.79 7.58 1.54
C VAL A 183 16.73 6.90 0.56
N GLU A 184 16.97 5.62 0.76
CA GLU A 184 17.86 4.83 -0.07
C GLU A 184 17.08 3.67 -0.69
N ARG A 185 17.27 3.45 -2.00
CA ARG A 185 16.85 2.21 -2.64
C ARG A 185 17.74 1.11 -2.12
N SER A 186 17.15 0.05 -1.62
CA SER A 186 17.84 -1.07 -1.00
C SER A 186 17.72 -2.32 -1.89
N ASN A 187 18.49 -3.34 -1.54
CA ASN A 187 18.51 -4.61 -2.23
C ASN A 187 17.87 -5.73 -1.37
N ARG A 188 17.99 -6.96 -1.83
CA ARG A 188 17.48 -8.16 -1.15
C ARG A 188 17.98 -8.30 0.31
N GLU A 189 19.23 -7.92 0.58
CA GLU A 189 19.79 -7.98 1.94
C GLU A 189 19.07 -7.03 2.91
N GLY A 190 18.58 -5.89 2.41
CA GLY A 190 17.80 -4.92 3.18
C GLY A 190 16.45 -5.46 3.66
N LEU A 191 15.95 -6.57 3.09
CA LEU A 191 14.72 -7.21 3.56
C LEU A 191 14.82 -7.69 5.01
N LYS A 192 16.02 -8.02 5.51
CA LYS A 192 16.25 -8.37 6.92
C LYS A 192 15.92 -7.18 7.84
N ILE A 193 16.37 -6.00 7.44
CA ILE A 193 16.08 -4.75 8.17
C ILE A 193 14.59 -4.46 8.10
N PHE A 194 13.99 -4.53 6.91
CA PHE A 194 12.57 -4.30 6.70
C PHE A 194 11.70 -5.25 7.55
N ALA A 195 11.98 -6.56 7.51
CA ALA A 195 11.23 -7.55 8.29
C ALA A 195 11.33 -7.31 9.80
N ASN A 196 12.52 -6.92 10.29
CA ASN A 196 12.71 -6.57 11.71
C ASN A 196 11.90 -5.31 12.07
N LEU A 197 11.92 -4.27 11.24
CA LEU A 197 11.11 -3.05 11.46
C LEU A 197 9.61 -3.35 11.44
N MET A 198 9.16 -4.23 10.55
CA MET A 198 7.78 -4.70 10.51
C MET A 198 7.39 -5.44 11.77
N LYS A 199 8.26 -6.32 12.29
CA LYS A 199 8.05 -7.04 13.55
C LYS A 199 7.88 -6.07 14.71
N ILE A 200 8.81 -5.13 14.90
CA ILE A 200 8.76 -4.10 15.94
C ILE A 200 7.48 -3.28 15.84
N THR A 201 7.07 -2.93 14.61
CA THR A 201 5.84 -2.16 14.37
C THR A 201 4.60 -2.98 14.72
N GLY A 202 4.56 -4.27 14.34
CA GLY A 202 3.47 -5.16 14.67
C GLY A 202 3.29 -5.39 16.17
N GLU A 203 4.40 -5.56 16.90
CA GLU A 203 4.40 -5.67 18.36
C GLU A 203 3.88 -4.39 19.04
N ARG A 204 4.33 -3.22 18.56
CA ARG A 204 3.88 -1.92 19.09
C ARG A 204 2.40 -1.65 18.84
N ASP A 205 1.91 -1.95 17.64
CA ASP A 205 0.57 -1.54 17.17
C ASP A 205 -0.46 -2.69 17.26
N GLY A 206 -0.03 -3.88 17.71
CA GLY A 206 -0.92 -5.02 18.00
C GLY A 206 -1.46 -5.75 16.77
N PHE A 207 -0.70 -5.82 15.66
CA PHE A 207 -1.10 -6.57 14.47
C PHE A 207 -0.10 -7.66 14.08
N LEU A 208 -0.61 -8.71 13.42
CA LEU A 208 0.23 -9.81 12.94
C LEU A 208 1.01 -9.39 11.70
N THR A 209 2.32 -9.59 11.74
CA THR A 209 3.22 -9.38 10.60
C THR A 209 3.51 -10.69 9.88
N ARG A 210 4.00 -10.58 8.66
CA ARG A 210 4.56 -11.71 7.91
C ARG A 210 6.03 -11.90 8.28
N ASP A 211 6.52 -13.13 8.12
CA ASP A 211 7.93 -13.44 8.25
C ASP A 211 8.76 -12.95 7.06
N ILE A 212 10.08 -13.03 7.16
CA ILE A 212 11.00 -12.57 6.12
C ILE A 212 10.79 -13.33 4.82
N SER A 213 10.49 -14.62 4.86
CA SER A 213 10.33 -15.46 3.65
C SER A 213 9.19 -14.97 2.75
N TYR A 214 8.15 -14.39 3.34
CA TYR A 214 7.06 -13.76 2.58
C TYR A 214 7.53 -12.55 1.78
N PHE A 215 8.35 -11.69 2.38
CA PHE A 215 8.89 -10.51 1.73
C PHE A 215 9.96 -10.86 0.69
N GLU A 216 10.82 -11.83 0.99
CA GLU A 216 11.79 -12.38 0.04
C GLU A 216 11.11 -12.93 -1.20
N ASN A 217 10.05 -13.73 -1.03
CA ASN A 217 9.29 -14.29 -2.13
C ASN A 217 8.65 -13.22 -3.03
N ILE A 218 8.14 -12.13 -2.45
CA ILE A 218 7.61 -11.00 -3.22
C ILE A 218 8.74 -10.31 -3.99
N TYR A 219 9.85 -10.02 -3.32
CA TYR A 219 10.99 -9.35 -3.92
C TYR A 219 11.57 -10.18 -5.07
N ASP A 220 11.85 -11.46 -4.83
CA ASP A 220 12.44 -12.37 -5.81
C ASP A 220 11.53 -12.57 -7.05
N ALA A 221 10.21 -12.52 -6.88
CA ALA A 221 9.27 -12.65 -7.98
C ALA A 221 9.09 -11.38 -8.82
N LEU A 222 9.16 -10.20 -8.21
CA LEU A 222 8.66 -8.96 -8.83
C LEU A 222 9.74 -7.89 -9.03
N HIS A 223 10.87 -7.96 -8.32
CA HIS A 223 11.88 -6.90 -8.38
C HIS A 223 12.57 -6.80 -9.74
N GLU A 224 12.87 -7.93 -10.36
CA GLU A 224 13.57 -7.97 -11.66
C GLU A 224 12.79 -7.26 -12.78
N ASP A 225 11.46 -7.32 -12.72
CA ASP A 225 10.57 -6.64 -13.69
C ASP A 225 10.27 -5.18 -13.30
N GLY A 226 10.82 -4.68 -12.18
CA GLY A 226 10.53 -3.36 -11.64
C GLY A 226 9.14 -3.24 -10.99
N ASP A 227 8.45 -4.35 -10.77
CA ASP A 227 7.10 -4.39 -10.18
C ASP A 227 7.14 -4.34 -8.62
N ALA A 228 8.33 -4.46 -8.00
CA ALA A 228 8.56 -4.27 -6.56
C ALA A 228 9.92 -3.66 -6.29
N GLU A 229 9.96 -2.67 -5.39
CA GLU A 229 11.17 -2.00 -4.96
C GLU A 229 11.19 -1.84 -3.43
N LEU A 230 12.38 -1.95 -2.85
CA LEU A 230 12.60 -1.74 -1.43
C LEU A 230 13.26 -0.39 -1.18
N PHE A 231 12.62 0.45 -0.40
CA PHE A 231 13.20 1.70 0.08
C PHE A 231 13.36 1.64 1.60
N LEU A 232 14.54 2.02 2.09
CA LEU A 232 14.81 2.17 3.50
C LEU A 232 15.04 3.64 3.82
N VAL A 233 14.42 4.09 4.90
CA VAL A 233 14.59 5.46 5.40
C VAL A 233 15.58 5.41 6.55
N LYS A 234 16.68 6.17 6.42
CA LYS A 234 17.73 6.29 7.42
C LYS A 234 17.72 7.69 8.04
N LEU A 235 17.95 7.74 9.32
CA LEU A 235 18.15 8.97 10.06
C LEU A 235 19.47 8.86 10.84
N GLU A 236 20.43 9.73 10.53
CA GLU A 236 21.68 9.81 11.26
C GLU A 236 21.43 10.54 12.60
N PRO A 237 21.76 9.92 13.76
CA PRO A 237 21.47 10.54 15.05
C PRO A 237 22.25 11.84 15.30
N LYS A 238 23.51 11.92 14.85
CA LYS A 238 24.39 13.05 15.14
C LYS A 238 23.88 14.39 14.58
N PRO A 239 23.54 14.53 13.27
CA PRO A 239 22.97 15.79 12.77
C PRO A 239 21.67 16.20 13.47
N VAL A 240 20.86 15.22 13.89
CA VAL A 240 19.62 15.49 14.65
C VAL A 240 19.95 16.05 16.03
N LEU A 241 20.90 15.44 16.73
CA LEU A 241 21.35 15.91 18.05
C LEU A 241 21.94 17.33 17.97
N ASP A 242 22.83 17.58 17.00
CA ASP A 242 23.43 18.89 16.79
C ASP A 242 22.38 19.97 16.56
N MET A 243 21.38 19.70 15.70
CA MET A 243 20.28 20.61 15.44
C MET A 243 19.39 20.85 16.69
N VAL A 244 19.07 19.78 17.42
CA VAL A 244 18.21 19.91 18.62
C VAL A 244 18.96 20.64 19.74
N ASN A 245 20.28 20.46 19.86
CA ASN A 245 21.12 21.20 20.81
C ASN A 245 21.18 22.69 20.42
N GLN A 246 21.38 23.03 19.14
CA GLN A 246 21.33 24.41 18.66
C GLN A 246 19.96 25.07 18.94
N ASP A 247 18.86 24.35 18.68
CA ASP A 247 17.52 24.84 19.01
C ASP A 247 17.34 25.08 20.52
N LEU A 248 17.93 24.21 21.36
CA LEU A 248 17.89 24.35 22.82
C LEU A 248 18.69 25.58 23.29
N GLU A 249 19.91 25.75 22.79
CA GLU A 249 20.75 26.92 23.09
C GLU A 249 20.04 28.22 22.71
N ALA A 250 19.44 28.27 21.51
CA ALA A 250 18.69 29.44 21.05
C ALA A 250 17.47 29.74 21.96
N GLN A 251 16.76 28.70 22.40
CA GLN A 251 15.61 28.83 23.32
C GLN A 251 16.05 29.31 24.71
N LEU A 252 17.17 28.84 25.24
CA LEU A 252 17.74 29.28 26.50
C LEU A 252 18.17 30.76 26.43
N ALA A 253 18.87 31.16 25.36
CA ALA A 253 19.26 32.55 25.14
C ALA A 253 18.03 33.47 25.00
N GLU A 254 16.97 33.02 24.33
CA GLU A 254 15.71 33.78 24.24
C GLU A 254 15.04 33.93 25.64
N LYS A 255 15.05 32.87 26.46
CA LYS A 255 14.53 32.89 27.82
C LYS A 255 15.27 33.93 28.68
N GLU A 256 16.60 33.94 28.65
CA GLU A 256 17.43 34.90 29.38
C GLU A 256 17.10 36.37 28.98
N LYS A 257 16.96 36.61 27.67
CA LYS A 257 16.55 37.91 27.14
C LYS A 257 15.14 38.34 27.58
N LEU A 258 14.23 37.38 27.75
CA LEU A 258 12.88 37.69 28.27
C LEU A 258 12.90 37.91 29.77
N GLN A 259 13.74 37.22 30.53
CA GLN A 259 13.90 37.42 31.97
C GLN A 259 14.48 38.79 32.33
N SER A 260 15.37 39.34 31.47
CA SER A 260 15.96 40.68 31.65
C SER A 260 15.01 41.83 31.30
N LYS A 261 13.84 41.55 30.69
CA LYS A 261 12.83 42.57 30.37
C LYS A 261 11.86 42.82 31.53
N LYS A 262 11.13 43.94 31.45
CA LYS A 262 10.06 44.24 32.39
C LYS A 262 9.01 43.12 32.41
N GLN A 263 8.72 42.59 33.59
CA GLN A 263 7.84 41.43 33.79
C GLN A 263 6.37 41.83 33.72
N ASP A 264 5.89 42.20 32.54
CA ASP A 264 4.48 42.42 32.29
C ASP A 264 3.77 41.07 31.93
N LYS A 265 2.45 41.08 31.91
CA LYS A 265 1.64 39.90 31.59
C LYS A 265 2.00 39.27 30.23
N LYS A 266 2.41 40.08 29.25
CA LYS A 266 2.82 39.61 27.90
C LYS A 266 4.16 38.90 27.95
N THR A 267 5.11 39.40 28.72
CA THR A 267 6.44 38.83 28.91
C THR A 267 6.33 37.52 29.70
N LEU A 268 5.48 37.44 30.74
CA LEU A 268 5.23 36.21 31.49
C LEU A 268 4.61 35.12 30.63
N ASN A 269 3.64 35.43 29.76
CA ASN A 269 3.09 34.44 28.83
C ASN A 269 4.16 33.92 27.87
N LYS A 270 5.03 34.77 27.32
CA LYS A 270 6.14 34.35 26.48
C LYS A 270 7.14 33.48 27.22
N LEU A 271 7.44 33.74 28.46
CA LEU A 271 8.29 32.91 29.32
C LEU A 271 7.70 31.53 29.51
N ASN A 272 6.41 31.40 29.78
CA ASN A 272 5.72 30.13 29.89
C ASN A 272 5.77 29.33 28.56
N ASP A 273 5.59 30.01 27.43
CA ASP A 273 5.64 29.38 26.12
C ASP A 273 7.05 28.85 25.81
N ILE A 274 8.09 29.62 26.14
CA ILE A 274 9.49 29.18 25.91
C ILE A 274 9.86 28.05 26.85
N ASP A 275 9.41 28.05 28.11
CA ASP A 275 9.63 26.96 29.05
C ASP A 275 8.98 25.63 28.54
N ASN A 276 7.80 25.74 27.99
CA ASN A 276 7.13 24.59 27.37
C ASN A 276 7.89 24.07 26.11
N LYS A 277 8.46 25.00 25.32
CA LYS A 277 9.32 24.61 24.17
C LYS A 277 10.58 23.90 24.65
N ILE A 278 11.30 24.45 25.64
CA ILE A 278 12.51 23.86 26.23
C ILE A 278 12.23 22.46 26.78
N LYS A 279 11.15 22.25 27.52
CA LYS A 279 10.74 20.92 28.00
C LYS A 279 10.55 19.91 26.86
N LYS A 280 9.92 20.32 25.74
CA LYS A 280 9.73 19.48 24.57
C LYS A 280 11.04 19.16 23.87
N THR A 281 11.94 20.14 23.74
CA THR A 281 13.26 19.98 23.11
C THR A 281 14.15 19.06 23.94
N ASN A 282 14.20 19.21 25.25
CA ASN A 282 14.93 18.30 26.16
C ASN A 282 14.42 16.86 26.06
N LYS A 283 13.12 16.65 25.96
CA LYS A 283 12.56 15.30 25.73
C LYS A 283 13.03 14.72 24.40
N SER A 284 13.14 15.53 23.34
CA SER A 284 13.68 15.10 22.04
C SER A 284 15.15 14.71 22.10
N VAL A 285 15.99 15.46 22.83
CA VAL A 285 17.41 15.14 23.08
C VAL A 285 17.52 13.77 23.76
N SER A 286 16.79 13.57 24.85
CA SER A 286 16.80 12.30 25.61
C SER A 286 16.40 11.11 24.74
N TYR A 287 15.35 11.23 23.94
CA TYR A 287 14.90 10.17 23.02
C TYR A 287 15.93 9.85 21.93
N THR A 288 16.62 10.84 21.40
CA THR A 288 17.63 10.67 20.34
C THR A 288 18.90 10.01 20.91
N HIS A 289 19.29 10.37 22.12
CA HIS A 289 20.40 9.72 22.82
C HIS A 289 20.15 8.24 23.12
N LEU A 290 18.98 7.89 23.63
CA LEU A 290 18.62 6.49 23.92
C LEU A 290 18.66 5.64 22.63
N ARG A 291 18.12 6.11 21.51
CA ARG A 291 18.17 5.37 20.24
C ARG A 291 19.55 5.30 19.59
N ALA A 292 20.41 6.28 19.81
CA ALA A 292 21.80 6.22 19.31
C ALA A 292 22.64 5.14 20.01
N HIS A 293 22.26 4.72 21.23
CA HIS A 293 22.90 3.64 21.95
C HIS A 293 22.34 2.25 21.63
N GLU A 294 21.07 2.16 21.18
CA GLU A 294 20.45 0.89 20.80
C GLU A 294 20.83 0.41 19.38
N THR A 295 21.49 1.25 18.57
CA THR A 295 21.90 0.94 17.19
C THR A 295 23.40 0.62 17.04
N ARG A 296 24.11 0.37 18.13
CA ARG A 296 25.52 -0.10 18.12
C ARG A 296 25.63 -1.60 18.32
#